data_b251d68fa5ff899f881f52d339d6c604
#
_entry.id   b251d68fa5ff899f881f52d339d6c604
#
_cell.length_a   1.000
_cell.length_b   1.000
_cell.length_c   1.000
_cell.angle_alpha   90.00
_cell.angle_beta   90.00
_cell.angle_gamma   90.00
#
_symmetry.space_group_name_H-M   'P 1'
#
loop_
_entity.id
_entity.type
_entity.pdbx_description
1 polymer ?
#
loop_
_entity_poly.entity_id
_entity_poly.type
_entity_poly.pdbx_seq_one_letter_code
_entity_poly.pdbx_strand_id
1 'polypeptide(L)'
;MFIDTHSHPYTEEFDDDREAVIARAREAGAEMILLPNINEASVGPMLELCEKHPDFCRPMLGLHPTELPDTAEEVETALNHMERLLEAPNHPYIAIGEVGIDLYWDESRREEQVAILQRQAEWAARFHLPLVIHSRSAHRLLVDT
;
A
#
# COMPACT_ATOMS: atom_id res chain seq x y z
N MET A 1 16.10 -6.19 17.80
CA MET A 1 16.34 -6.10 16.36
C MET A 1 15.19 -6.76 15.64
N PHE A 2 14.41 -6.03 14.84
CA PHE A 2 13.27 -6.51 14.09
C PHE A 2 12.97 -5.58 12.89
N ILE A 3 12.19 -6.07 11.94
CA ILE A 3 11.62 -5.27 10.84
C ILE A 3 10.12 -5.16 11.08
N ASP A 4 9.60 -3.94 11.11
CA ASP A 4 8.16 -3.70 11.04
C ASP A 4 7.72 -3.79 9.58
N THR A 5 6.97 -4.83 9.26
CA THR A 5 6.59 -5.11 7.89
C THR A 5 5.30 -4.42 7.43
N HIS A 6 4.60 -3.70 8.33
CA HIS A 6 3.32 -3.09 8.02
C HIS A 6 2.95 -1.96 8.97
N SER A 7 3.25 -0.73 8.58
CA SER A 7 2.87 0.47 9.33
C SER A 7 2.63 1.66 8.40
N HIS A 8 1.74 2.57 8.82
CA HIS A 8 1.34 3.76 8.06
C HIS A 8 1.67 5.09 8.78
N PRO A 9 2.91 5.31 9.26
CA PRO A 9 3.26 6.51 10.01
C PRO A 9 3.28 7.80 9.16
N TYR A 10 3.01 7.69 7.87
CA TYR A 10 2.88 8.81 6.94
C TYR A 10 1.47 9.43 6.91
N THR A 11 0.47 8.81 7.57
CA THR A 11 -0.91 9.30 7.60
C THR A 11 -1.07 10.53 8.53
N GLU A 12 -2.16 11.26 8.35
CA GLU A 12 -2.44 12.52 9.06
C GLU A 12 -2.49 12.35 10.59
N GLU A 13 -2.86 11.17 11.07
CA GLU A 13 -2.91 10.86 12.51
C GLU A 13 -1.55 11.03 13.19
N PHE A 14 -0.46 11.01 12.44
CA PHE A 14 0.91 11.16 12.95
C PHE A 14 1.52 12.54 12.67
N ASP A 15 0.78 13.50 12.13
CA ASP A 15 1.34 14.81 11.73
C ASP A 15 2.03 15.53 12.89
N ASP A 16 1.47 15.46 14.09
CA ASP A 16 1.99 16.15 15.26
C ASP A 16 3.25 15.48 15.86
N ASP A 17 3.42 14.15 15.70
CA ASP A 17 4.50 13.43 16.38
C ASP A 17 5.25 12.39 15.52
N ARG A 18 5.07 12.42 14.20
CA ARG A 18 5.65 11.45 13.23
C ARG A 18 7.13 11.19 13.46
N GLU A 19 7.94 12.23 13.59
CA GLU A 19 9.37 12.09 13.82
C GLU A 19 9.68 11.42 15.18
N ALA A 20 8.88 11.70 16.22
CA ALA A 20 9.00 11.04 17.50
C ALA A 20 8.60 9.55 17.43
N VAL A 21 7.60 9.20 16.60
CA VAL A 21 7.22 7.81 16.34
C VAL A 21 8.38 7.06 15.68
N ILE A 22 9.00 7.63 14.64
CA ILE A 22 10.16 7.04 13.96
C ILE A 22 11.34 6.88 14.95
N ALA A 23 11.62 7.89 15.76
CA ALA A 23 12.69 7.80 16.76
C ALA A 23 12.44 6.68 17.77
N ARG A 24 11.22 6.59 18.33
CA ARG A 24 10.83 5.51 19.26
C ARG A 24 10.94 4.13 18.63
N ALA A 25 10.56 3.97 17.35
CA ALA A 25 10.70 2.70 16.64
C ALA A 25 12.18 2.28 16.54
N ARG A 26 13.08 3.20 16.19
CA ARG A 26 14.53 2.94 16.17
C ARG A 26 15.07 2.58 17.57
N GLU A 27 14.69 3.32 18.62
CA GLU A 27 15.07 3.04 20.01
C GLU A 27 14.57 1.68 20.49
N ALA A 28 13.37 1.25 20.03
CA ALA A 28 12.81 -0.07 20.33
C ALA A 28 13.54 -1.21 19.59
N GLY A 29 14.45 -0.89 18.67
CA GLY A 29 15.26 -1.86 17.94
C GLY A 29 14.69 -2.25 16.57
N ALA A 30 13.78 -1.46 16.00
CA ALA A 30 13.42 -1.59 14.59
C ALA A 30 14.60 -1.19 13.71
N GLU A 31 14.91 -1.98 12.71
CA GLU A 31 15.94 -1.70 11.71
C GLU A 31 15.35 -1.12 10.43
N MET A 32 14.09 -1.40 10.19
CA MET A 32 13.37 -0.96 9.00
C MET A 32 11.87 -0.97 9.24
N ILE A 33 11.16 -0.07 8.57
CA ILE A 33 9.69 -0.07 8.48
C ILE A 33 9.30 -0.15 7.01
N LEU A 34 8.44 -1.10 6.68
CA LEU A 34 7.83 -1.23 5.37
C LEU A 34 6.48 -0.50 5.38
N LEU A 35 6.28 0.39 4.42
CA LEU A 35 5.13 1.29 4.34
C LEU A 35 4.18 0.86 3.22
N PRO A 36 3.12 0.08 3.51
CA PRO A 36 2.10 -0.18 2.52
C PRO A 36 1.37 1.10 2.14
N ASN A 37 1.05 1.27 0.86
CA ASN A 37 0.25 2.40 0.39
C ASN A 37 -1.24 2.15 0.64
N ILE A 38 -2.03 3.20 0.73
CA ILE A 38 -3.48 3.14 0.98
C ILE A 38 -4.24 3.51 -0.30
N ASN A 39 -3.95 4.68 -0.86
CA ASN A 39 -4.60 5.23 -2.04
C ASN A 39 -3.65 6.19 -2.79
N GLU A 40 -4.14 6.81 -3.85
CA GLU A 40 -3.34 7.76 -4.65
C GLU A 40 -2.87 8.97 -3.82
N ALA A 41 -3.73 9.52 -2.97
CA ALA A 41 -3.42 10.69 -2.15
C ALA A 41 -2.31 10.42 -1.12
N SER A 42 -2.17 9.19 -0.67
CA SER A 42 -1.16 8.81 0.33
C SER A 42 0.24 8.54 -0.25
N VAL A 43 0.38 8.48 -1.58
CA VAL A 43 1.68 8.24 -2.24
C VAL A 43 2.68 9.34 -1.91
N GLY A 44 2.28 10.61 -2.04
CA GLY A 44 3.17 11.76 -1.76
C GLY A 44 3.70 11.76 -0.33
N PRO A 45 2.83 11.80 0.70
CA PRO A 45 3.26 11.76 2.11
C PRO A 45 4.13 10.55 2.47
N MET A 46 3.83 9.38 1.92
CA MET A 46 4.63 8.17 2.11
C MET A 46 6.05 8.32 1.53
N LEU A 47 6.17 8.83 0.31
CA LEU A 47 7.47 9.05 -0.33
C LEU A 47 8.29 10.12 0.38
N GLU A 48 7.66 11.22 0.83
CA GLU A 48 8.32 12.24 1.64
C GLU A 48 8.94 11.66 2.92
N LEU A 49 8.23 10.75 3.60
CA LEU A 49 8.76 10.07 4.78
C LEU A 49 9.94 9.17 4.42
N CYS A 50 9.88 8.47 3.29
CA CYS A 50 11.00 7.64 2.81
C CYS A 50 12.22 8.47 2.42
N GLU A 51 12.03 9.66 1.83
CA GLU A 51 13.12 10.59 1.51
C GLU A 51 13.82 11.14 2.76
N LYS A 52 13.07 11.39 3.83
CA LYS A 52 13.63 11.81 5.13
C LYS A 52 14.37 10.68 5.86
N HIS A 53 13.95 9.44 5.66
CA HIS A 53 14.49 8.26 6.33
C HIS A 53 14.86 7.14 5.33
N PRO A 54 15.76 7.39 4.37
CA PRO A 54 16.04 6.48 3.25
C PRO A 54 16.71 5.17 3.66
N ASP A 55 17.31 5.12 4.83
CA ASP A 55 17.91 3.92 5.43
C ASP A 55 16.90 3.09 6.25
N PHE A 56 15.71 3.64 6.54
CA PHE A 56 14.77 3.08 7.51
C PHE A 56 13.38 2.79 6.93
N CYS A 57 12.83 3.66 6.09
CA CYS A 57 11.50 3.52 5.51
C CYS A 57 11.57 2.99 4.07
N ARG A 58 10.69 2.05 3.73
CA ARG A 58 10.60 1.44 2.39
C ARG A 58 9.16 1.48 1.91
N PRO A 59 8.87 2.15 0.78
CA PRO A 59 7.52 2.29 0.28
C PRO A 59 7.06 1.09 -0.52
N MET A 60 5.77 0.80 -0.45
CA MET A 60 5.04 -0.06 -1.37
C MET A 60 4.07 0.78 -2.18
N LEU A 61 3.48 0.23 -3.23
CA LEU A 61 2.46 0.90 -4.03
C LEU A 61 1.26 -0.01 -4.21
N GLY A 62 0.06 0.50 -3.90
CA GLY A 62 -1.18 -0.24 -4.05
C GLY A 62 -2.41 0.57 -3.68
N LEU A 63 -3.56 0.13 -4.17
CA LEU A 63 -4.87 0.68 -3.85
C LEU A 63 -5.58 -0.28 -2.90
N HIS A 64 -5.79 0.17 -1.65
CA HIS A 64 -6.45 -0.60 -0.60
C HIS A 64 -7.94 -0.82 -0.92
N PRO A 65 -8.52 -2.00 -0.65
CA PRO A 65 -9.91 -2.30 -1.02
C PRO A 65 -10.97 -1.43 -0.32
N THR A 66 -10.66 -0.81 0.81
CA THR A 66 -11.59 0.13 1.49
C THR A 66 -11.47 1.57 1.02
N GLU A 67 -10.52 1.87 0.15
CA GLU A 67 -10.18 3.23 -0.30
C GLU A 67 -10.42 3.42 -1.81
N LEU A 68 -11.31 2.62 -2.36
CA LEU A 68 -11.67 2.73 -3.78
C LEU A 68 -12.42 4.02 -4.03
N PRO A 69 -12.04 4.80 -5.05
CA PRO A 69 -12.82 5.93 -5.53
C PRO A 69 -14.28 5.55 -5.82
N ASP A 70 -15.18 6.53 -5.81
CA ASP A 70 -16.63 6.29 -5.92
C ASP A 70 -17.05 5.77 -7.29
N THR A 71 -16.36 6.18 -8.35
CA THR A 71 -16.72 5.82 -9.72
C THR A 71 -15.68 4.91 -10.36
N ALA A 72 -16.12 4.05 -11.29
CA ALA A 72 -15.24 3.18 -12.05
C ALA A 72 -14.20 3.96 -12.88
N GLU A 73 -14.56 5.17 -13.37
CA GLU A 73 -13.65 6.05 -14.12
C GLU A 73 -12.51 6.57 -13.22
N GLU A 74 -12.82 6.96 -11.98
CA GLU A 74 -11.84 7.40 -11.01
C GLU A 74 -10.93 6.26 -10.56
N VAL A 75 -11.49 5.06 -10.34
CA VAL A 75 -10.71 3.85 -10.06
C VAL A 75 -9.72 3.56 -11.19
N GLU A 76 -10.19 3.58 -12.43
CA GLU A 76 -9.34 3.34 -13.60
C GLU A 76 -8.25 4.41 -13.73
N THR A 77 -8.57 5.66 -13.45
CA THR A 77 -7.63 6.78 -13.46
C THR A 77 -6.53 6.58 -12.40
N ALA A 78 -6.92 6.23 -11.17
CA ALA A 78 -5.98 5.97 -10.08
C ALA A 78 -5.06 4.78 -10.39
N LEU A 79 -5.62 3.67 -10.86
CA LEU A 79 -4.84 2.49 -11.25
C LEU A 79 -3.87 2.78 -12.40
N ASN A 80 -4.30 3.51 -13.41
CA ASN A 80 -3.44 3.91 -14.53
C ASN A 80 -2.31 4.85 -14.07
N HIS A 81 -2.57 5.72 -13.11
CA HIS A 81 -1.53 6.57 -12.54
C HIS A 81 -0.51 5.75 -11.74
N MET A 82 -0.96 4.87 -10.87
CA MET A 82 -0.07 3.99 -10.08
C MET A 82 0.78 3.09 -10.98
N GLU A 83 0.21 2.52 -12.05
CA GLU A 83 0.96 1.72 -13.01
C GLU A 83 2.09 2.51 -13.68
N ARG A 84 1.83 3.77 -14.06
CA ARG A 84 2.88 4.66 -14.60
C ARG A 84 3.99 4.95 -13.59
N LEU A 85 3.68 5.03 -12.30
CA LEU A 85 4.70 5.17 -11.26
C LEU A 85 5.62 3.94 -11.17
N LEU A 86 5.07 2.74 -11.39
CA LEU A 86 5.84 1.49 -11.45
C LEU A 86 6.66 1.36 -12.74
N GLU A 87 6.22 1.96 -13.84
CA GLU A 87 6.95 1.99 -15.11
C GLU A 87 8.14 2.94 -15.11
N ALA A 88 8.20 3.85 -14.14
CA ALA A 88 9.32 4.79 -14.03
C ALA A 88 10.63 4.03 -13.75
N PRO A 89 11.71 4.31 -14.50
CA PRO A 89 13.00 3.70 -14.23
C PRO A 89 13.47 4.09 -12.81
N ASN A 90 13.92 3.11 -12.05
CA ASN A 90 14.39 3.28 -10.68
C ASN A 90 13.31 3.75 -9.67
N HIS A 91 12.05 3.35 -9.86
CA HIS A 91 11.02 3.59 -8.85
C HIS A 91 11.44 3.02 -7.48
N PRO A 92 11.04 3.64 -6.35
CA PRO A 92 11.50 3.23 -5.03
C PRO A 92 10.71 2.06 -4.42
N TYR A 93 9.61 1.63 -5.04
CA TYR A 93 8.68 0.67 -4.46
C TYR A 93 9.28 -0.72 -4.38
N ILE A 94 9.15 -1.34 -3.19
CA ILE A 94 9.70 -2.66 -2.89
C ILE A 94 8.67 -3.79 -2.98
N ALA A 95 7.39 -3.47 -3.04
CA ALA A 95 6.27 -4.41 -3.14
C ALA A 95 5.04 -3.73 -3.73
N ILE A 96 4.08 -4.52 -4.18
CA ILE A 96 2.71 -4.09 -4.47
C ILE A 96 1.88 -4.31 -3.20
N GLY A 97 1.40 -3.23 -2.62
CA GLY A 97 0.65 -3.27 -1.36
C GLY A 97 0.35 -1.89 -0.73
N GLU A 98 -0.68 -1.83 0.03
CA GLU A 98 -1.58 -2.90 0.46
C GLU A 98 -2.72 -3.08 -0.54
N VAL A 99 -2.98 -4.31 -0.95
CA VAL A 99 -4.02 -4.66 -1.92
C VAL A 99 -4.86 -5.80 -1.36
N GLY A 100 -6.04 -6.08 -1.90
CA GLY A 100 -6.80 -7.22 -1.41
C GLY A 100 -8.30 -7.08 -1.51
N ILE A 101 -9.00 -7.76 -0.59
CA ILE A 101 -10.46 -7.80 -0.53
C ILE A 101 -10.92 -7.57 0.91
N ASP A 102 -11.81 -6.59 1.09
CA ASP A 102 -12.49 -6.31 2.36
C ASP A 102 -14.01 -6.34 2.15
N LEU A 103 -14.67 -7.34 2.73
CA LEU A 103 -16.13 -7.50 2.68
C LEU A 103 -16.79 -7.25 4.05
N TYR A 104 -16.06 -6.69 5.00
CA TYR A 104 -16.58 -6.44 6.33
C TYR A 104 -17.52 -5.24 6.38
N TRP A 105 -17.17 -4.17 5.68
CA TRP A 105 -17.92 -2.92 5.71
C TRP A 105 -19.00 -2.88 4.63
N ASP A 106 -18.67 -3.34 3.42
CA ASP A 106 -19.54 -3.29 2.25
C ASP A 106 -19.19 -4.42 1.27
N GLU A 107 -20.16 -5.24 0.93
CA GLU A 107 -20.02 -6.32 -0.05
C GLU A 107 -20.45 -5.90 -1.47
N SER A 108 -21.03 -4.70 -1.63
CA SER A 108 -21.61 -4.26 -2.91
C SER A 108 -20.57 -4.12 -4.03
N ARG A 109 -19.32 -3.83 -3.68
CA ARG A 109 -18.18 -3.68 -4.62
C ARG A 109 -17.29 -4.93 -4.71
N ARG A 110 -17.81 -6.10 -4.33
CA ARG A 110 -17.05 -7.36 -4.27
C ARG A 110 -16.35 -7.70 -5.59
N GLU A 111 -17.08 -7.68 -6.71
CA GLU A 111 -16.53 -8.04 -8.02
C GLU A 111 -15.48 -7.04 -8.50
N GLU A 112 -15.69 -5.78 -8.19
CA GLU A 112 -14.75 -4.71 -8.48
C GLU A 112 -13.46 -4.87 -7.67
N GLN A 113 -13.55 -5.17 -6.37
CA GLN A 113 -12.37 -5.45 -5.54
C GLN A 113 -11.56 -6.63 -6.08
N VAL A 114 -12.23 -7.69 -6.54
CA VAL A 114 -11.58 -8.85 -7.18
C VAL A 114 -10.83 -8.43 -8.45
N ALA A 115 -11.47 -7.67 -9.34
CA ALA A 115 -10.85 -7.21 -10.58
C ALA A 115 -9.63 -6.29 -10.31
N ILE A 116 -9.75 -5.40 -9.32
CA ILE A 116 -8.67 -4.50 -8.91
C ILE A 116 -7.50 -5.29 -8.31
N LEU A 117 -7.78 -6.29 -7.46
CA LEU A 117 -6.76 -7.16 -6.91
C LEU A 117 -6.02 -7.94 -8.01
N GLN A 118 -6.75 -8.51 -8.98
CA GLN A 118 -6.14 -9.24 -10.11
C GLN A 118 -5.21 -8.34 -10.91
N ARG A 119 -5.63 -7.12 -11.24
CA ARG A 119 -4.78 -6.15 -11.95
C ARG A 119 -3.50 -5.81 -11.16
N GLN A 120 -3.61 -5.60 -9.86
CA GLN A 120 -2.45 -5.31 -9.01
C GLN A 120 -1.54 -6.55 -8.82
N ALA A 121 -2.08 -7.75 -8.83
CA ALA A 121 -1.30 -8.99 -8.87
C ALA A 121 -0.54 -9.15 -10.21
N GLU A 122 -1.14 -8.73 -11.32
CA GLU A 122 -0.43 -8.66 -12.62
C GLU A 122 0.75 -7.68 -12.58
N TRP A 123 0.62 -6.53 -11.90
CA TRP A 123 1.76 -5.63 -11.68
C TRP A 123 2.87 -6.30 -10.87
N ALA A 124 2.52 -7.00 -9.78
CA ALA A 124 3.49 -7.72 -8.98
C ALA A 124 4.31 -8.72 -9.82
N ALA A 125 3.62 -9.47 -10.68
CA ALA A 125 4.27 -10.40 -11.61
C ALA A 125 5.12 -9.67 -12.66
N ARG A 126 4.59 -8.63 -13.31
CA ARG A 126 5.25 -7.86 -14.37
C ARG A 126 6.52 -7.15 -13.89
N PHE A 127 6.46 -6.55 -12.70
CA PHE A 127 7.57 -5.79 -12.14
C PHE A 127 8.47 -6.60 -11.19
N HIS A 128 8.18 -7.91 -11.03
CA HIS A 128 8.92 -8.82 -10.14
C HIS A 128 8.96 -8.34 -8.69
N LEU A 129 7.83 -7.83 -8.19
CA LEU A 129 7.65 -7.34 -6.83
C LEU A 129 6.80 -8.31 -6.00
N PRO A 130 7.06 -8.46 -4.69
CA PRO A 130 6.17 -9.19 -3.81
C PRO A 130 4.80 -8.50 -3.72
N LEU A 131 3.78 -9.28 -3.35
CA LEU A 131 2.41 -8.81 -3.13
C LEU A 131 2.10 -8.83 -1.63
N VAL A 132 1.63 -7.71 -1.08
CA VAL A 132 1.22 -7.58 0.33
C VAL A 132 -0.29 -7.43 0.40
N ILE A 133 -0.94 -8.44 1.00
CA ILE A 133 -2.37 -8.68 0.83
C ILE A 133 -3.14 -8.41 2.12
N HIS A 134 -4.17 -7.54 2.01
CA HIS A 134 -5.23 -7.35 2.97
C HIS A 134 -6.36 -8.37 2.75
N SER A 135 -6.85 -8.98 3.81
CA SER A 135 -8.03 -9.85 3.75
C SER A 135 -8.89 -9.68 4.99
N ARG A 136 -10.12 -9.18 4.82
CA ARG A 136 -11.10 -9.07 5.89
C ARG A 136 -12.45 -9.58 5.43
N SER A 137 -13.00 -10.59 6.15
CA SER A 137 -14.24 -11.29 5.77
C SER A 137 -14.23 -11.87 4.35
N ALA A 138 -13.05 -12.11 3.76
CA ALA A 138 -12.87 -12.44 2.34
C ALA A 138 -11.88 -13.58 2.08
N HIS A 139 -11.40 -14.27 3.10
CA HIS A 139 -10.31 -15.25 2.98
C HIS A 139 -10.53 -16.28 1.87
N ARG A 140 -11.73 -16.91 1.83
CA ARG A 140 -12.03 -17.94 0.82
C ARG A 140 -12.04 -17.34 -0.59
N LEU A 141 -12.68 -16.18 -0.77
CA LEU A 141 -12.72 -15.50 -2.06
C LEU A 141 -11.31 -15.12 -2.53
N LEU A 142 -10.49 -14.61 -1.62
CA LEU A 142 -9.11 -14.22 -1.90
C LEU A 142 -8.26 -15.40 -2.41
N VAL A 143 -8.41 -16.58 -1.78
CA VAL A 143 -7.65 -17.78 -2.18
C VAL A 143 -8.11 -18.32 -3.54
N ASP A 144 -9.38 -18.12 -3.88
CA ASP A 144 -9.99 -18.58 -5.13
C ASP A 144 -9.76 -17.57 -6.29
N THR A 145 -9.24 -16.37 -6.00
CA THR A 145 -8.94 -15.31 -6.97
C THR A 145 -7.55 -15.44 -7.56
#